data_a5254ba2568d3174dcd3bf84d53f695d
#
_entry.id   a5254ba2568d3174dcd3bf84d53f695d
#
_cell.length_a   1.000
_cell.length_b   1.000
_cell.length_c   1.000
_cell.angle_alpha   90.00
_cell.angle_beta   90.00
_cell.angle_gamma   90.00
#
_symmetry.space_group_name_H-M   'P 1'
#
loop_
_entity.id
_entity.type
_entity.pdbx_description
1 polymer ?
#
loop_
_entity_poly.entity_id
_entity_poly.type
_entity_poly.pdbx_seq_one_letter_code
_entity_poly.pdbx_strand_id
1 'polypeptide(L)'
;AYQLRLGDTIVYRDDSYEIVKSLRGKVRQCVVSNGTVVAQTKKLTRSGLGALMDGVFLSEQLGAEKPKKEFFDQVFAAIGPVEKGETMIVGDSLTSDIRGGDNAGIVTCWYNPEGIKAPEGYRIDHEIRDLHEVYGLL
;
A
#
# COMPACT_ATOMS: atom_id res chain seq x y z
N ALA A 1 -10.23 11.63 -7.63
CA ALA A 1 -8.80 11.41 -7.40
C ALA A 1 -8.57 10.84 -6.02
N TYR A 2 -7.52 10.05 -5.87
CA TYR A 2 -7.18 9.46 -4.58
C TYR A 2 -6.37 10.43 -3.74
N GLN A 3 -6.68 10.52 -2.45
CA GLN A 3 -5.97 11.38 -1.50
C GLN A 3 -4.88 10.62 -0.75
N LEU A 4 -5.00 9.30 -0.63
CA LEU A 4 -4.08 8.47 0.12
C LEU A 4 -3.80 7.17 -0.63
N ARG A 5 -2.52 6.81 -0.72
CA ARG A 5 -2.06 5.55 -1.28
C ARG A 5 -1.29 4.76 -0.22
N LEU A 6 -1.73 3.55 0.03
CA LEU A 6 -1.04 2.61 0.89
C LEU A 6 -0.30 1.59 0.02
N GLY A 7 0.91 1.24 0.39
CA GLY A 7 1.70 0.27 -0.38
C GLY A 7 2.55 -0.61 0.52
N ASP A 8 2.95 -1.76 -0.01
CA ASP A 8 3.78 -2.71 0.71
C ASP A 8 5.08 -2.98 -0.08
N THR A 9 5.43 -4.22 -0.26
CA THR A 9 6.71 -4.65 -0.84
C THR A 9 6.97 -4.12 -2.24
N ILE A 10 5.94 -3.77 -2.98
CA ILE A 10 6.08 -3.17 -4.31
C ILE A 10 6.85 -1.85 -4.31
N VAL A 11 6.92 -1.16 -3.17
CA VAL A 11 7.69 0.09 -3.07
C VAL A 11 9.20 -0.12 -3.29
N TYR A 12 9.66 -1.37 -3.25
CA TYR A 12 11.07 -1.71 -3.47
C TYR A 12 11.39 -2.14 -4.90
N ARG A 13 10.40 -2.10 -5.82
CA ARG A 13 10.64 -2.37 -7.24
C ARG A 13 11.46 -1.24 -7.86
N ASP A 14 12.20 -1.56 -8.94
CA ASP A 14 13.21 -0.68 -9.52
C ASP A 14 12.71 0.75 -9.84
N ASP A 15 11.51 0.87 -10.36
CA ASP A 15 10.93 2.15 -10.79
C ASP A 15 10.08 2.82 -9.72
N SER A 16 9.90 2.19 -8.56
CA SER A 16 9.02 2.72 -7.51
C SER A 16 9.53 4.02 -6.90
N TYR A 17 10.83 4.19 -6.80
CA TYR A 17 11.41 5.43 -6.26
C TYR A 17 10.96 6.66 -7.05
N GLU A 18 11.03 6.60 -8.37
CA GLU A 18 10.62 7.72 -9.22
C GLU A 18 9.12 7.97 -9.15
N ILE A 19 8.33 6.91 -9.08
CA ILE A 19 6.87 7.02 -8.95
C ILE A 19 6.51 7.68 -7.61
N VAL A 20 7.07 7.21 -6.52
CA VAL A 20 6.81 7.77 -5.18
C VAL A 20 7.24 9.24 -5.12
N LYS A 21 8.43 9.54 -5.65
CA LYS A 21 8.96 10.90 -5.69
C LYS A 21 8.06 11.86 -6.48
N SER A 22 7.58 11.43 -7.64
CA SER A 22 6.72 12.25 -8.50
C SER A 22 5.33 12.50 -7.89
N LEU A 23 4.84 11.59 -7.07
CA LEU A 23 3.54 11.72 -6.41
C LEU A 23 3.60 12.46 -5.09
N ARG A 24 4.79 12.69 -4.56
CA ARG A 24 4.96 13.40 -3.29
C ARG A 24 4.36 14.79 -3.37
N GLY A 25 3.52 15.15 -2.39
CA GLY A 25 2.81 16.42 -2.35
C GLY A 25 1.51 16.45 -3.15
N LYS A 26 1.26 15.44 -3.99
CA LYS A 26 0.01 15.29 -4.74
C LYS A 26 -0.94 14.29 -4.09
N VAL A 27 -0.37 13.22 -3.54
CA VAL A 27 -1.08 12.14 -2.84
C VAL A 27 -0.28 11.83 -1.59
N ARG A 28 -0.94 11.62 -0.45
CA ARG A 28 -0.26 11.07 0.72
C ARG A 28 0.10 9.61 0.45
N GLN A 29 1.29 9.21 0.83
CA GLN A 29 1.78 7.86 0.56
C GLN A 29 2.35 7.25 1.83
N CYS A 30 1.86 6.08 2.20
CA CYS A 30 2.29 5.36 3.39
C CYS A 30 2.66 3.92 3.05
N VAL A 31 3.65 3.41 3.76
CA VAL A 31 3.99 1.98 3.73
C VAL A 31 3.19 1.26 4.79
N VAL A 32 2.55 0.16 4.41
CA VAL A 32 1.84 -0.75 5.32
C VAL A 32 2.39 -2.16 5.10
N SER A 33 3.03 -2.73 6.10
CA SER A 33 3.78 -3.97 5.92
C SER A 33 3.65 -4.91 7.11
N ASN A 34 3.63 -6.22 6.82
CA ASN A 34 3.72 -7.28 7.81
C ASN A 34 5.18 -7.64 8.16
N GLY A 35 6.14 -6.91 7.62
CA GLY A 35 7.55 -7.13 7.91
C GLY A 35 7.96 -6.65 9.31
N THR A 36 9.17 -7.03 9.71
CA THR A 36 9.73 -6.59 10.98
C THR A 36 10.25 -5.15 10.90
N VAL A 37 10.33 -4.48 12.04
CA VAL A 37 10.87 -3.12 12.13
C VAL A 37 12.30 -3.08 11.58
N VAL A 38 13.16 -4.03 11.99
CA VAL A 38 14.56 -4.06 11.56
C VAL A 38 14.68 -4.22 10.05
N ALA A 39 13.99 -5.20 9.47
CA ALA A 39 14.08 -5.49 8.03
C ALA A 39 13.54 -4.35 7.18
N GLN A 40 12.38 -3.81 7.54
CA GLN A 40 11.75 -2.74 6.78
C GLN A 40 12.50 -1.41 6.92
N THR A 41 13.00 -1.09 8.09
CA THR A 41 13.82 0.09 8.31
C THR A 41 15.08 0.07 7.44
N LYS A 42 15.75 -1.07 7.35
CA LYS A 42 16.92 -1.23 6.47
C LYS A 42 16.55 -1.00 5.00
N LYS A 43 15.49 -1.62 4.52
CA LYS A 43 15.06 -1.48 3.13
C LYS A 43 14.69 -0.04 2.79
N LEU A 44 13.93 0.61 3.67
CA LEU A 44 13.51 2.00 3.46
C LEU A 44 14.69 2.97 3.48
N THR A 45 15.66 2.75 4.35
CA THR A 45 16.88 3.56 4.41
C THR A 45 17.74 3.37 3.17
N ARG A 46 18.00 2.12 2.78
CA ARG A 46 18.84 1.82 1.61
C ARG A 46 18.26 2.31 0.30
N SER A 47 16.95 2.21 0.14
CA SER A 47 16.27 2.65 -1.08
C SER A 47 16.04 4.15 -1.15
N GLY A 48 16.17 4.85 -0.01
CA GLY A 48 15.80 6.26 0.10
C GLY A 48 14.29 6.51 0.16
N LEU A 49 13.48 5.46 0.08
CA LEU A 49 12.02 5.59 0.04
C LEU A 49 11.42 6.07 1.35
N GLY A 50 12.03 5.72 2.49
CA GLY A 50 11.53 6.13 3.80
C GLY A 50 11.38 7.64 3.94
N ALA A 51 12.31 8.40 3.38
CA ALA A 51 12.28 9.88 3.41
C ALA A 51 11.16 10.47 2.54
N LEU A 52 10.64 9.70 1.59
CA LEU A 52 9.58 10.14 0.67
C LEU A 52 8.18 9.77 1.16
N MET A 53 8.07 8.94 2.21
CA MET A 53 6.80 8.47 2.73
C MET A 53 6.23 9.41 3.78
N ASP A 54 4.92 9.57 3.78
CA ASP A 54 4.20 10.34 4.78
C ASP A 54 3.95 9.54 6.06
N GLY A 55 4.10 8.23 6.01
CA GLY A 55 4.02 7.35 7.17
C GLY A 55 4.48 5.94 6.84
N VAL A 56 4.94 5.24 7.87
CA VAL A 56 5.35 3.83 7.79
C VAL A 56 4.68 3.08 8.94
N PHE A 57 3.89 2.07 8.61
CA PHE A 57 3.12 1.30 9.57
C PHE A 57 3.45 -0.18 9.44
N LEU A 58 3.99 -0.74 10.51
CA LEU A 58 4.50 -2.11 10.53
C LEU A 58 3.73 -2.94 11.55
N SER A 59 3.37 -4.17 11.18
CA SER A 59 2.58 -5.05 12.04
C SER A 59 3.24 -5.29 13.40
N GLU A 60 4.55 -5.39 13.45
CA GLU A 60 5.29 -5.59 14.69
C GLU A 60 5.07 -4.43 15.67
N GLN A 61 4.98 -3.20 15.18
CA GLN A 61 4.73 -2.01 16.01
C GLN A 61 3.27 -1.88 16.41
N LEU A 62 2.34 -2.29 15.54
CA LEU A 62 0.92 -2.11 15.75
C LEU A 62 0.27 -3.23 16.57
N GLY A 63 0.94 -4.37 16.69
CA GLY A 63 0.38 -5.54 17.36
C GLY A 63 -0.77 -6.20 16.60
N ALA A 64 -0.92 -5.88 15.33
CA ALA A 64 -1.90 -6.47 14.42
C ALA A 64 -1.28 -6.52 13.03
N GLU A 65 -1.75 -7.44 12.19
CA GLU A 65 -1.20 -7.62 10.84
C GLU A 65 -2.29 -7.58 9.77
N LYS A 66 -1.91 -7.25 8.54
CA LYS A 66 -2.81 -7.40 7.40
C LYS A 66 -3.16 -8.89 7.22
N PRO A 67 -4.35 -9.28 6.84
CA PRO A 67 -5.46 -8.43 6.38
C PRO A 67 -6.44 -7.99 7.47
N LYS A 68 -6.09 -8.09 8.72
CA LYS A 68 -6.99 -7.76 9.83
C LYS A 68 -7.42 -6.29 9.78
N LYS A 69 -8.71 -6.06 10.01
CA LYS A 69 -9.26 -4.71 10.05
C LYS A 69 -8.59 -3.84 11.12
N GLU A 70 -8.22 -4.44 12.26
CA GLU A 70 -7.56 -3.75 13.36
C GLU A 70 -6.24 -3.09 12.93
N PHE A 71 -5.50 -3.70 12.03
CA PHE A 71 -4.28 -3.11 11.47
C PHE A 71 -4.61 -1.77 10.79
N PHE A 72 -5.59 -1.77 9.91
CA PHE A 72 -5.98 -0.56 9.17
C PHE A 72 -6.66 0.47 10.06
N ASP A 73 -7.42 0.06 11.07
CA ASP A 73 -8.01 0.99 12.04
C ASP A 73 -6.92 1.79 12.75
N GLN A 74 -5.82 1.15 13.12
CA GLN A 74 -4.68 1.83 13.74
C GLN A 74 -3.96 2.77 12.78
N VAL A 75 -3.80 2.35 11.52
CA VAL A 75 -3.22 3.22 10.48
C VAL A 75 -4.03 4.49 10.33
N PHE A 76 -5.34 4.37 10.19
CA PHE A 76 -6.22 5.52 10.00
C PHE A 76 -6.29 6.40 11.27
N ALA A 77 -6.22 5.81 12.44
CA ALA A 77 -6.15 6.59 13.68
C ALA A 77 -4.88 7.45 13.74
N ALA A 78 -3.77 6.94 13.21
CA ALA A 78 -2.49 7.65 13.23
C ALA A 78 -2.41 8.75 12.17
N ILE A 79 -2.94 8.53 10.97
CA ILE A 79 -2.85 9.51 9.87
C ILE A 79 -4.00 10.53 9.87
N GLY A 80 -5.00 10.31 10.70
CA GLY A 80 -6.17 11.18 10.79
C GLY A 80 -7.30 10.77 9.85
N PRO A 81 -8.38 11.57 9.78
CA PRO A 81 -9.54 11.26 8.98
C PRO A 81 -9.21 11.09 7.51
N VAL A 82 -9.74 10.03 6.89
CA VAL A 82 -9.58 9.75 5.46
C VAL A 82 -10.93 9.41 4.84
N GLU A 83 -11.07 9.76 3.56
CA GLU A 83 -12.19 9.31 2.76
C GLU A 83 -11.84 7.93 2.18
N LYS A 84 -12.58 6.90 2.57
CA LYS A 84 -12.30 5.53 2.15
C LYS A 84 -12.38 5.35 0.64
N GLY A 85 -13.30 6.02 -0.02
CA GLY A 85 -13.42 5.99 -1.49
C GLY A 85 -12.26 6.70 -2.21
N GLU A 86 -11.47 7.49 -1.50
CA GLU A 86 -10.30 8.19 -2.02
C GLU A 86 -8.98 7.61 -1.46
N THR A 87 -9.06 6.46 -0.81
CA THR A 87 -7.93 5.74 -0.24
C THR A 87 -7.75 4.42 -0.98
N MET A 88 -6.57 4.19 -1.50
CA MET A 88 -6.26 3.01 -2.30
C MET A 88 -5.06 2.27 -1.73
N ILE A 89 -5.19 0.95 -1.59
CA ILE A 89 -4.06 0.08 -1.31
C ILE A 89 -3.54 -0.52 -2.62
N VAL A 90 -2.23 -0.46 -2.82
CA VAL A 90 -1.55 -1.08 -3.96
C VAL A 90 -0.64 -2.17 -3.42
N GLY A 91 -0.86 -3.40 -3.83
CA GLY A 91 -0.06 -4.52 -3.35
C GLY A 91 -0.14 -5.73 -4.25
N ASP A 92 0.82 -6.63 -4.08
CA ASP A 92 0.92 -7.86 -4.85
C ASP A 92 0.32 -9.08 -4.14
N SER A 93 0.07 -8.98 -2.84
CA SER A 93 -0.49 -10.08 -2.06
C SER A 93 -2.01 -10.02 -2.00
N LEU A 94 -2.67 -11.02 -2.58
CA LEU A 94 -4.14 -11.12 -2.50
C LEU A 94 -4.61 -11.35 -1.06
N THR A 95 -3.90 -12.18 -0.31
CA THR A 95 -4.32 -12.58 1.04
C THR A 95 -4.09 -11.50 2.09
N SER A 96 -3.10 -10.64 1.93
CA SER A 96 -2.81 -9.58 2.90
C SER A 96 -3.25 -8.20 2.41
N ASP A 97 -2.84 -7.78 1.22
CA ASP A 97 -3.11 -6.43 0.73
C ASP A 97 -4.53 -6.26 0.20
N ILE A 98 -4.95 -7.14 -0.68
CA ILE A 98 -6.26 -7.02 -1.33
C ILE A 98 -7.37 -7.39 -0.33
N ARG A 99 -7.21 -8.51 0.37
CA ARG A 99 -8.14 -8.88 1.44
C ARG A 99 -8.19 -7.80 2.51
N GLY A 100 -7.04 -7.26 2.87
CA GLY A 100 -6.95 -6.18 3.86
C GLY A 100 -7.67 -4.92 3.43
N GLY A 101 -7.48 -4.50 2.19
CA GLY A 101 -8.17 -3.34 1.64
C GLY A 101 -9.68 -3.52 1.61
N ASP A 102 -10.15 -4.71 1.26
CA ASP A 102 -11.57 -5.03 1.29
C ASP A 102 -12.13 -4.98 2.72
N ASN A 103 -11.42 -5.60 3.68
CA ASN A 103 -11.83 -5.56 5.09
C ASN A 103 -11.88 -4.13 5.65
N ALA A 104 -10.99 -3.27 5.18
CA ALA A 104 -10.94 -1.86 5.60
C ALA A 104 -11.95 -0.96 4.86
N GLY A 105 -12.57 -1.47 3.81
CA GLY A 105 -13.53 -0.71 3.00
C GLY A 105 -12.90 0.31 2.07
N ILE A 106 -11.65 0.15 1.70
CA ILE A 106 -10.92 1.04 0.79
C ILE A 106 -10.78 0.43 -0.60
N VAL A 107 -10.32 1.22 -1.56
CA VAL A 107 -10.13 0.79 -2.94
C VAL A 107 -8.93 -0.14 -3.04
N THR A 108 -9.07 -1.23 -3.78
CA THR A 108 -8.02 -2.24 -3.94
C THR A 108 -7.42 -2.19 -5.34
N CYS A 109 -6.09 -2.17 -5.41
CA CYS A 109 -5.33 -2.21 -6.65
C CYS A 109 -4.31 -3.34 -6.57
N TRP A 110 -4.52 -4.38 -7.37
CA TRP A 110 -3.64 -5.54 -7.38
C TRP A 110 -2.51 -5.36 -8.39
N TYR A 111 -1.28 -5.34 -7.88
CA TYR A 111 -0.09 -5.36 -8.72
C TYR A 111 0.20 -6.80 -9.11
N ASN A 112 -0.05 -7.13 -10.39
CA ASN A 112 0.03 -8.49 -10.94
C ASN A 112 0.85 -8.50 -12.23
N PRO A 113 2.18 -8.33 -12.14
CA PRO A 113 3.03 -8.21 -13.33
C PRO A 113 3.06 -9.47 -14.19
N GLU A 114 2.79 -10.64 -13.61
CA GLU A 114 2.81 -11.91 -14.33
C GLU A 114 1.47 -12.29 -14.98
N GLY A 115 0.41 -11.51 -14.71
CA GLY A 115 -0.91 -11.77 -15.28
C GLY A 115 -1.57 -13.05 -14.78
N ILE A 116 -1.33 -13.41 -13.52
CA ILE A 116 -1.92 -14.57 -12.88
C ILE A 116 -3.43 -14.35 -12.73
N LYS A 117 -4.23 -15.39 -12.98
CA LYS A 117 -5.67 -15.30 -12.76
C LYS A 117 -5.98 -15.34 -11.26
N ALA A 118 -6.75 -14.35 -10.78
CA ALA A 118 -7.15 -14.31 -9.39
C ALA A 118 -8.17 -15.43 -9.07
N PRO A 119 -8.03 -16.08 -7.92
CA PRO A 119 -9.09 -16.95 -7.40
C PRO A 119 -10.36 -16.16 -7.11
N GLU A 120 -11.50 -16.84 -7.04
CA GLU A 120 -12.75 -16.23 -6.62
C GLU A 120 -12.69 -15.75 -5.17
N GLY A 121 -13.54 -14.78 -4.83
CA GLY A 121 -13.69 -14.30 -3.46
C GLY A 121 -12.88 -13.08 -3.11
N TYR A 122 -12.18 -12.47 -4.08
CA TYR A 122 -11.45 -11.21 -3.88
C TYR A 122 -12.15 -10.07 -4.60
N ARG A 123 -12.33 -8.94 -3.91
CA ARG A 123 -12.76 -7.69 -4.53
C ARG A 123 -11.52 -6.94 -5.02
N ILE A 124 -11.31 -6.93 -6.32
CA ILE A 124 -10.18 -6.27 -6.96
C ILE A 124 -10.75 -5.12 -7.79
N ASP A 125 -10.62 -3.89 -7.30
CA ASP A 125 -11.16 -2.73 -8.00
C ASP A 125 -10.32 -2.37 -9.22
N HIS A 126 -9.00 -2.51 -9.11
CA HIS A 126 -8.06 -2.27 -10.19
C HIS A 126 -7.00 -3.37 -10.19
N GLU A 127 -6.56 -3.74 -11.40
CA GLU A 127 -5.42 -4.63 -11.58
C GLU A 127 -4.41 -3.95 -12.48
N ILE A 128 -3.15 -3.91 -12.07
CA ILE A 128 -2.06 -3.32 -12.85
C ILE A 128 -0.93 -4.32 -13.00
N ARG A 129 -0.22 -4.24 -14.12
CA ARG A 129 0.96 -5.09 -14.40
C ARG A 129 2.26 -4.32 -14.31
N ASP A 130 2.19 -3.00 -14.40
CA ASP A 130 3.32 -2.09 -14.29
C ASP A 130 2.93 -0.99 -13.30
N LEU A 131 3.84 -0.63 -12.40
CA LEU A 131 3.57 0.40 -11.39
C LEU A 131 3.25 1.77 -12.00
N HIS A 132 3.74 2.07 -13.21
CA HIS A 132 3.43 3.32 -13.90
C HIS A 132 1.94 3.46 -14.21
N GLU A 133 1.19 2.36 -14.29
CA GLU A 133 -0.25 2.40 -14.51
C GLU A 133 -1.00 3.11 -13.37
N VAL A 134 -0.38 3.22 -12.20
CA VAL A 134 -0.93 3.97 -11.06
C VAL A 134 -1.24 5.41 -11.43
N TYR A 135 -0.44 6.03 -12.30
CA TYR A 135 -0.69 7.41 -12.73
C TYR A 135 -2.05 7.59 -13.39
N GLY A 136 -2.53 6.59 -14.11
CA GLY A 136 -3.85 6.64 -14.75
C GLY A 136 -5.01 6.47 -13.78
N LEU A 137 -4.75 6.01 -12.56
CA LEU A 137 -5.77 5.79 -11.54
C LEU A 137 -5.94 6.99 -10.59
N LEU A 138 -4.94 7.83 -10.47
CA LEU A 138 -4.88 8.92 -9.48
C LEU A 138 -5.50 10.22 -9.96
#